data_2a751b603af2d97d62be15a42c7c17e1
#
_entry.id   2a751b603af2d97d62be15a42c7c17e1
#
_cell.length_a   1.000
_cell.length_b   1.000
_cell.length_c   1.000
_cell.angle_alpha   90.00
_cell.angle_beta   90.00
_cell.angle_gamma   90.00
#
_symmetry.space_group_name_H-M   'P 1'
#
loop_
_entity.id
_entity.type
_entity.pdbx_description
1 polymer ?
#
loop_
_entity_poly.entity_id
_entity_poly.type
_entity_poly.pdbx_seq_one_letter_code
_entity_poly.pdbx_strand_id
1 'polypeptide(L)'
;MGEAAGSDKRYSFRIDRAGSTLHVFESAIDLLSYATIMKMRTDEWRAEPMLSLGGVYAPSTNNKQTKLPIALQNMTQNQTQINTIALHLDNDYAGRSATRSISEQLGNKYIVRDEPPAYGKDCNAYLQQLQRQKRKRQMER
;
A
#
# COMPACT_ATOMS: atom_id res chain seq x y z
N MET A 1 24.11 -0.97 1.58
CA MET A 1 23.98 -1.82 0.41
C MET A 1 22.55 -1.85 -0.08
N GLY A 2 22.35 -1.68 -1.35
CA GLY A 2 21.02 -1.71 -1.92
C GLY A 2 20.49 -3.13 -2.12
N GLU A 3 19.67 -3.29 -3.09
CA GLU A 3 19.08 -4.57 -3.43
C GLU A 3 20.16 -5.54 -3.91
N ALA A 4 19.88 -6.84 -3.75
CA ALA A 4 20.76 -7.86 -4.28
C ALA A 4 20.87 -7.73 -5.80
N ALA A 5 22.01 -8.15 -6.35
CA ALA A 5 22.21 -8.14 -7.79
C ALA A 5 21.10 -8.98 -8.46
N GLY A 6 20.48 -8.44 -9.49
CA GLY A 6 19.38 -9.10 -10.18
C GLY A 6 18.01 -8.87 -9.57
N SER A 7 17.91 -8.13 -8.47
CA SER A 7 16.62 -7.76 -7.89
C SER A 7 15.84 -6.86 -8.86
N ASP A 8 14.56 -7.14 -9.02
CA ASP A 8 13.70 -6.40 -9.94
C ASP A 8 12.42 -5.96 -9.23
N LYS A 9 12.24 -4.65 -9.09
CA LYS A 9 11.09 -4.08 -8.39
C LYS A 9 9.75 -4.34 -9.08
N ARG A 10 9.74 -4.76 -10.34
CA ARG A 10 8.51 -5.19 -11.00
C ARG A 10 7.88 -6.40 -10.29
N TYR A 11 8.70 -7.19 -9.60
CA TYR A 11 8.29 -8.39 -8.91
C TYR A 11 8.24 -8.21 -7.39
N SER A 12 7.96 -6.99 -6.95
CA SER A 12 7.73 -6.70 -5.53
C SER A 12 6.62 -7.59 -4.98
N PHE A 13 6.65 -7.81 -3.67
CA PHE A 13 5.67 -8.65 -3.00
C PHE A 13 4.25 -8.21 -3.34
N ARG A 14 3.43 -9.17 -3.76
CA ARG A 14 2.04 -8.87 -4.12
C ARG A 14 1.17 -10.09 -3.92
N ILE A 15 -0.14 -9.85 -3.79
CA ILE A 15 -1.15 -10.89 -3.73
C ILE A 15 -2.09 -10.65 -4.90
N ASP A 16 -2.09 -11.58 -5.85
CA ASP A 16 -2.96 -11.49 -7.02
C ASP A 16 -4.35 -12.01 -6.69
N ARG A 17 -5.36 -11.21 -6.99
CA ARG A 17 -6.76 -11.54 -6.76
C ARG A 17 -7.60 -10.97 -7.89
N ALA A 18 -8.82 -11.45 -8.01
CA ALA A 18 -9.70 -11.07 -9.12
C ALA A 18 -10.45 -9.76 -8.90
N GLY A 19 -10.45 -9.20 -7.70
CA GLY A 19 -11.17 -7.97 -7.39
C GLY A 19 -10.68 -6.76 -8.20
N SER A 20 -11.52 -5.74 -8.26
CA SER A 20 -11.27 -4.55 -9.08
C SER A 20 -10.57 -3.42 -8.34
N THR A 21 -10.39 -3.53 -7.04
CA THR A 21 -9.66 -2.54 -6.24
C THR A 21 -8.29 -3.08 -5.87
N LEU A 22 -7.25 -2.37 -6.28
CA LEU A 22 -5.87 -2.68 -5.91
C LEU A 22 -5.49 -1.89 -4.67
N HIS A 23 -5.07 -2.58 -3.63
CA HIS A 23 -4.55 -1.94 -2.41
C HIS A 23 -3.03 -1.86 -2.48
N VAL A 24 -2.49 -0.67 -2.29
CA VAL A 24 -1.06 -0.40 -2.48
C VAL A 24 -0.44 0.04 -1.16
N PHE A 25 0.70 -0.56 -0.84
CA PHE A 25 1.42 -0.33 0.42
C PHE A 25 2.88 0.00 0.13
N GLU A 26 3.52 0.68 1.06
CA GLU A 26 4.94 1.00 0.93
C GLU A 26 5.82 -0.23 1.07
N SER A 27 5.48 -1.14 1.99
CA SER A 27 6.29 -2.31 2.31
C SER A 27 5.43 -3.57 2.43
N ALA A 28 6.09 -4.73 2.34
CA ALA A 28 5.41 -6.01 2.49
C ALA A 28 4.83 -6.17 3.90
N ILE A 29 5.53 -5.66 4.93
CA ILE A 29 5.02 -5.79 6.30
C ILE A 29 3.74 -4.98 6.48
N ASP A 30 3.62 -3.82 5.83
CA ASP A 30 2.39 -3.03 5.90
C ASP A 30 1.24 -3.72 5.16
N LEU A 31 1.53 -4.34 4.02
CA LEU A 31 0.54 -5.12 3.29
C LEU A 31 0.00 -6.25 4.17
N LEU A 32 0.89 -7.01 4.80
CA LEU A 32 0.49 -8.12 5.65
C LEU A 32 -0.26 -7.65 6.90
N SER A 33 0.14 -6.49 7.44
CA SER A 33 -0.56 -5.88 8.57
C SER A 33 -1.98 -5.49 8.21
N TYR A 34 -2.17 -4.87 7.04
CA TYR A 34 -3.50 -4.50 6.56
C TYR A 34 -4.37 -5.74 6.34
N ALA A 35 -3.82 -6.78 5.72
CA ALA A 35 -4.54 -8.02 5.50
C ALA A 35 -5.00 -8.64 6.84
N THR A 36 -4.14 -8.58 7.85
CA THR A 36 -4.49 -9.05 9.19
C THR A 36 -5.63 -8.24 9.79
N ILE A 37 -5.57 -6.91 9.68
CA ILE A 37 -6.63 -6.03 10.18
C ILE A 37 -7.97 -6.35 9.50
N MET A 38 -7.94 -6.50 8.19
CA MET A 38 -9.17 -6.77 7.43
C MET A 38 -9.73 -8.14 7.75
N LYS A 39 -8.86 -9.13 7.95
CA LYS A 39 -9.29 -10.47 8.38
C LYS A 39 -9.98 -10.42 9.74
N MET A 40 -9.53 -9.55 10.63
CA MET A 40 -10.16 -9.38 11.94
C MET A 40 -11.56 -8.78 11.85
N ARG A 41 -11.85 -8.04 10.78
CA ARG A 41 -13.11 -7.32 10.61
C ARG A 41 -14.07 -8.00 9.64
N THR A 42 -13.54 -8.64 8.59
CA THR A 42 -14.36 -9.22 7.51
C THR A 42 -13.51 -10.22 6.72
N ASP A 43 -14.17 -11.13 6.00
CA ASP A 43 -13.48 -12.05 5.09
C ASP A 43 -13.30 -11.48 3.68
N GLU A 44 -13.85 -10.30 3.40
CA GLU A 44 -13.83 -9.74 2.04
C GLU A 44 -12.42 -9.32 1.59
N TRP A 45 -11.48 -9.16 2.51
CA TRP A 45 -10.11 -8.80 2.17
C TRP A 45 -9.46 -9.76 1.16
N ARG A 46 -9.99 -10.98 1.06
CA ARG A 46 -9.46 -12.00 0.15
C ARG A 46 -9.82 -11.76 -1.30
N ALA A 47 -10.78 -10.90 -1.59
CA ALA A 47 -11.24 -10.68 -2.95
C ALA A 47 -10.37 -9.71 -3.73
N GLU A 48 -9.63 -8.85 -3.06
CA GLU A 48 -8.96 -7.72 -3.70
C GLU A 48 -7.45 -7.92 -3.76
N PRO A 49 -6.81 -7.55 -4.90
CA PRO A 49 -5.36 -7.66 -5.04
C PRO A 49 -4.64 -6.64 -4.18
N MET A 50 -3.42 -6.97 -3.79
CA MET A 50 -2.58 -6.14 -2.94
C MET A 50 -1.16 -6.09 -3.50
N LEU A 51 -0.52 -4.94 -3.35
CA LEU A 51 0.83 -4.71 -3.88
C LEU A 51 1.67 -3.93 -2.89
N SER A 52 2.88 -4.41 -2.64
CA SER A 52 3.92 -3.67 -1.95
C SER A 52 4.83 -2.99 -2.97
N LEU A 53 5.14 -1.71 -2.76
CA LEU A 53 6.03 -0.98 -3.66
C LEU A 53 7.51 -1.23 -3.39
N GLY A 54 7.84 -1.84 -2.24
CA GLY A 54 9.23 -2.02 -1.86
C GLY A 54 9.91 -0.73 -1.43
N GLY A 55 9.11 0.23 -0.97
CA GLY A 55 9.57 1.54 -0.54
C GLY A 55 9.18 2.63 -1.54
N VAL A 56 9.18 3.86 -1.05
CA VAL A 56 8.95 5.05 -1.88
C VAL A 56 10.05 6.05 -1.60
N TYR A 57 10.28 6.95 -2.57
CA TYR A 57 11.29 7.98 -2.45
C TYR A 57 10.63 9.34 -2.45
N ALA A 58 11.11 10.25 -1.60
CA ALA A 58 10.70 11.64 -1.67
C ALA A 58 11.12 12.21 -3.03
N PRO A 59 10.28 13.05 -3.67
CA PRO A 59 10.64 13.65 -4.94
C PRO A 59 11.91 14.49 -4.80
N SER A 60 12.80 14.38 -5.79
CA SER A 60 13.96 15.25 -5.85
C SER A 60 13.51 16.69 -6.14
N THR A 61 14.16 17.66 -5.50
CA THR A 61 13.87 19.07 -5.76
C THR A 61 14.14 19.46 -7.21
N ASN A 62 15.00 18.71 -7.88
CA ASN A 62 15.35 18.94 -9.28
C ASN A 62 14.49 18.16 -10.26
N ASN A 63 13.66 17.27 -9.77
CA ASN A 63 12.80 16.45 -10.58
C ASN A 63 11.40 17.02 -10.60
N LYS A 64 10.99 17.50 -11.74
CA LYS A 64 9.66 18.05 -11.92
C LYS A 64 8.60 16.97 -11.99
N GLN A 65 8.99 15.73 -12.30
CA GLN A 65 8.06 14.62 -12.40
C GLN A 65 8.67 13.39 -11.73
N THR A 66 8.00 12.91 -10.70
CA THR A 66 8.34 11.63 -10.09
C THR A 66 7.74 10.52 -10.94
N LYS A 67 8.57 9.56 -11.33
CA LYS A 67 8.08 8.43 -12.12
C LYS A 67 7.15 7.56 -11.28
N LEU A 68 6.14 7.02 -11.93
CA LEU A 68 5.26 6.04 -11.31
C LEU A 68 6.08 4.81 -10.92
N PRO A 69 5.88 4.24 -9.73
CA PRO A 69 6.63 3.03 -9.33
C PRO A 69 6.46 1.90 -10.33
N ILE A 70 7.56 1.24 -10.66
CA ILE A 70 7.58 0.17 -11.67
C ILE A 70 6.62 -0.96 -11.32
N ALA A 71 6.60 -1.36 -10.04
CA ALA A 71 5.71 -2.43 -9.59
C ALA A 71 4.24 -2.08 -9.84
N LEU A 72 3.88 -0.82 -9.60
CA LEU A 72 2.51 -0.36 -9.82
C LEU A 72 2.17 -0.31 -11.29
N GLN A 73 3.08 0.19 -12.14
CA GLN A 73 2.89 0.18 -13.59
C GLN A 73 2.67 -1.24 -14.10
N ASN A 74 3.52 -2.16 -13.67
CA ASN A 74 3.45 -3.55 -14.11
C ASN A 74 2.11 -4.18 -13.71
N MET A 75 1.69 -3.98 -12.47
CA MET A 75 0.45 -4.57 -11.98
C MET A 75 -0.78 -4.02 -12.69
N THR A 76 -0.84 -2.70 -12.90
CA THR A 76 -1.99 -2.10 -13.57
C THR A 76 -2.06 -2.45 -15.05
N GLN A 77 -0.92 -2.70 -15.69
CA GLN A 77 -0.89 -3.14 -17.07
C GLN A 77 -1.33 -4.60 -17.23
N ASN A 78 -1.00 -5.44 -16.25
CA ASN A 78 -1.27 -6.88 -16.33
C ASN A 78 -2.60 -7.29 -15.74
N GLN A 79 -3.16 -6.49 -14.82
CA GLN A 79 -4.41 -6.78 -14.14
C GLN A 79 -5.49 -5.81 -14.63
N THR A 80 -6.04 -6.11 -15.79
CA THR A 80 -6.95 -5.18 -16.48
C THR A 80 -8.30 -4.98 -15.81
N GLN A 81 -8.67 -5.87 -14.88
CA GLN A 81 -9.91 -5.71 -14.13
C GLN A 81 -9.84 -4.58 -13.09
N ILE A 82 -8.62 -4.10 -12.76
CA ILE A 82 -8.46 -3.03 -11.77
C ILE A 82 -9.00 -1.72 -12.32
N ASN A 83 -9.92 -1.09 -11.58
CA ASN A 83 -10.44 0.23 -11.90
C ASN A 83 -10.25 1.22 -10.75
N THR A 84 -9.93 0.74 -9.56
CA THR A 84 -9.77 1.56 -8.36
C THR A 84 -8.45 1.22 -7.70
N ILE A 85 -7.75 2.24 -7.22
CA ILE A 85 -6.48 2.07 -6.54
C ILE A 85 -6.61 2.74 -5.17
N ALA A 86 -6.49 1.94 -4.10
CA ALA A 86 -6.52 2.44 -2.73
C ALA A 86 -5.09 2.53 -2.22
N LEU A 87 -4.63 3.73 -1.94
CA LEU A 87 -3.26 4.00 -1.51
C LEU A 87 -3.20 4.04 0.00
N HIS A 88 -2.54 3.05 0.58
CA HIS A 88 -2.33 2.92 2.03
C HIS A 88 -0.86 3.22 2.36
N LEU A 89 -0.32 4.27 1.78
CA LEU A 89 1.08 4.62 1.98
C LEU A 89 1.28 5.27 3.35
N ASP A 90 2.53 5.29 3.81
CA ASP A 90 2.87 5.78 5.13
C ASP A 90 2.40 7.22 5.33
N ASN A 91 2.02 7.54 6.56
CA ASN A 91 1.57 8.87 6.93
C ASN A 91 2.77 9.72 7.37
N ASP A 92 3.72 9.87 6.45
CA ASP A 92 4.90 10.71 6.61
C ASP A 92 5.14 11.50 5.33
N TYR A 93 6.19 12.32 5.30
CA TYR A 93 6.42 13.18 4.14
C TYR A 93 6.57 12.38 2.84
N ALA A 94 7.39 11.34 2.86
CA ALA A 94 7.62 10.54 1.65
C ALA A 94 6.36 9.83 1.19
N GLY A 95 5.59 9.26 2.11
CA GLY A 95 4.34 8.58 1.80
C GLY A 95 3.28 9.53 1.27
N ARG A 96 3.16 10.71 1.88
CA ARG A 96 2.20 11.72 1.43
C ARG A 96 2.57 12.28 0.05
N SER A 97 3.86 12.49 -0.20
CA SER A 97 4.35 12.95 -1.50
C SER A 97 4.12 11.91 -2.58
N ALA A 98 4.40 10.65 -2.29
CA ALA A 98 4.17 9.56 -3.24
C ALA A 98 2.68 9.41 -3.54
N THR A 99 1.82 9.49 -2.52
CA THR A 99 0.37 9.43 -2.71
C THR A 99 -0.12 10.52 -3.67
N ARG A 100 0.36 11.75 -3.46
CA ARG A 100 -0.02 12.86 -4.32
C ARG A 100 0.44 12.63 -5.76
N SER A 101 1.68 12.21 -5.93
CA SER A 101 2.25 11.96 -7.26
C SER A 101 1.50 10.86 -8.00
N ILE A 102 1.21 9.76 -7.34
CA ILE A 102 0.48 8.65 -7.96
C ILE A 102 -0.95 9.09 -8.31
N SER A 103 -1.59 9.82 -7.42
CA SER A 103 -2.95 10.32 -7.66
C SER A 103 -3.00 11.23 -8.89
N GLU A 104 -2.02 12.11 -9.05
CA GLU A 104 -1.95 13.00 -10.20
C GLU A 104 -1.72 12.24 -11.50
N GLN A 105 -0.91 11.18 -11.47
CA GLN A 105 -0.58 10.43 -12.67
C GLN A 105 -1.67 9.45 -13.09
N LEU A 106 -2.41 8.90 -12.15
CA LEU A 106 -3.39 7.85 -12.43
C LEU A 106 -4.84 8.30 -12.27
N GLY A 107 -5.08 9.47 -11.71
CA GLY A 107 -6.44 9.91 -11.38
C GLY A 107 -7.36 10.14 -12.56
N ASN A 108 -6.83 10.26 -13.79
CA ASN A 108 -7.63 10.40 -14.99
C ASN A 108 -8.02 9.05 -15.60
N LYS A 109 -7.40 7.97 -15.15
CA LYS A 109 -7.64 6.62 -15.70
C LYS A 109 -8.21 5.67 -14.67
N TYR A 110 -7.93 5.89 -13.40
CA TYR A 110 -8.40 5.06 -12.29
C TYR A 110 -9.07 5.92 -11.25
N ILE A 111 -9.96 5.32 -10.46
CA ILE A 111 -10.43 5.94 -9.23
C ILE A 111 -9.32 5.75 -8.20
N VAL A 112 -8.70 6.83 -7.74
CA VAL A 112 -7.62 6.75 -6.77
C VAL A 112 -8.13 7.23 -5.41
N ARG A 113 -8.05 6.38 -4.40
CA ARG A 113 -8.46 6.71 -3.04
C ARG A 113 -7.22 6.85 -2.16
N ASP A 114 -7.16 7.93 -1.40
CA ASP A 114 -6.11 8.17 -0.43
C ASP A 114 -6.58 7.62 0.91
N GLU A 115 -6.02 6.48 1.31
CA GLU A 115 -6.43 5.78 2.52
C GLU A 115 -5.22 5.47 3.41
N PRO A 116 -4.60 6.50 4.01
CA PRO A 116 -3.49 6.26 4.92
C PRO A 116 -3.97 5.47 6.15
N PRO A 117 -3.04 4.90 6.93
CA PRO A 117 -3.44 4.18 8.13
C PRO A 117 -4.22 5.08 9.08
N ALA A 118 -5.22 4.51 9.75
CA ALA A 118 -6.09 5.24 10.65
C ALA A 118 -5.37 5.66 11.94
N TYR A 119 -4.25 5.04 12.26
CA TYR A 119 -3.45 5.33 13.45
C TYR A 119 -1.98 5.15 13.11
N GLY A 120 -1.16 6.11 13.57
CA GLY A 120 0.28 6.00 13.46
C GLY A 120 0.80 6.26 12.06
N LYS A 121 2.05 5.92 11.86
CA LYS A 121 2.76 6.19 10.63
C LYS A 121 2.39 5.23 9.51
N ASP A 122 2.18 3.95 9.83
CA ASP A 122 1.98 2.90 8.85
C ASP A 122 0.98 1.85 9.34
N CYS A 123 0.62 0.92 8.45
CA CYS A 123 -0.34 -0.12 8.78
C CYS A 123 0.15 -1.05 9.88
N ASN A 124 1.46 -1.28 9.97
CA ASN A 124 2.01 -2.09 11.03
C ASN A 124 1.81 -1.44 12.40
N ALA A 125 2.03 -0.12 12.51
CA ALA A 125 1.79 0.61 13.76
C ALA A 125 0.30 0.55 14.15
N TYR A 126 -0.57 0.67 13.16
CA TYR A 126 -2.01 0.56 13.41
C TYR A 126 -2.40 -0.82 13.93
N LEU A 127 -1.89 -1.88 13.30
CA LEU A 127 -2.14 -3.24 13.76
C LEU A 127 -1.67 -3.45 15.21
N GLN A 128 -0.47 -2.96 15.53
CA GLN A 128 0.06 -3.06 16.89
C GLN A 128 -0.83 -2.35 17.90
N GLN A 129 -1.37 -1.20 17.53
CA GLN A 129 -2.30 -0.46 18.38
C GLN A 129 -3.58 -1.26 18.64
N LEU A 130 -4.15 -1.85 17.59
CA LEU A 130 -5.35 -2.67 17.72
C LEU A 130 -5.11 -3.88 18.62
N GLN A 131 -3.94 -4.51 18.50
CA GLN A 131 -3.57 -5.66 19.33
C GLN A 131 -3.40 -5.26 20.79
N ARG A 132 -2.81 -4.09 21.06
CA ARG A 132 -2.68 -3.59 22.43
C ARG A 132 -4.04 -3.31 23.06
N GLN A 133 -4.95 -2.72 22.30
CA GLN A 133 -6.31 -2.46 22.78
C GLN A 133 -7.05 -3.75 23.09
N LYS A 134 -6.90 -4.76 22.27
CA LYS A 134 -7.53 -6.06 22.47
C LYS A 134 -7.01 -6.72 23.74
N ARG A 135 -5.68 -6.72 23.95
CA ARG A 135 -5.08 -7.29 25.15
C ARG A 135 -5.54 -6.55 26.42
N LYS A 136 -5.60 -5.23 26.37
CA LYS A 136 -6.06 -4.43 27.49
C LYS A 136 -7.49 -4.78 27.88
N ARG A 137 -8.38 -4.90 26.90
CA ARG A 137 -9.78 -5.28 27.15
C ARG A 137 -9.89 -6.66 27.78
N GLN A 138 -9.05 -7.60 27.36
CA GLN A 138 -9.04 -8.95 27.92
C GLN A 138 -8.56 -8.95 29.36
N MET A 139 -7.61 -8.10 29.71
CA MET A 139 -7.08 -8.00 31.06
C MET A 139 -8.07 -7.34 32.05
N GLU A 140 -8.99 -6.53 31.53
CA GLU A 140 -9.98 -5.83 32.37
C GLU A 140 -11.22 -6.67 32.70
N ARG A 141 -11.32 -7.88 32.18
CA ARG A 141 -12.45 -8.77 32.46
C ARG A 141 -12.31 -9.53 33.75
#